data_39cd31e502133f808ea17b0c24c9031f
#
_entry.id   39cd31e502133f808ea17b0c24c9031f
#
_cell.length_a   1.000
_cell.length_b   1.000
_cell.length_c   1.000
_cell.angle_alpha   90.00
_cell.angle_beta   90.00
_cell.angle_gamma   90.00
#
_symmetry.space_group_name_H-M   'P 1'
#
loop_
_entity.id
_entity.type
_entity.pdbx_description
1 polymer ?
#
loop_
_entity_poly.entity_id
_entity_poly.type
_entity_poly.pdbx_seq_one_letter_code
_entity_poly.pdbx_strand_id
1 'polypeptide(L)'
;SRFIHLSTDFVFDEKINEDAGLLYTEEDIPAPVNYYGYTKWKGEEKVAETCSSYAIVRVAIVYGRALPGQHGNIVQLVMNRLKAGQEIRVVSDQWRTPTYVGDVSDGVQRLIAHPTNGIFHICGVECMSIAEIAYQVADYMGLDHSLIHPVTTEEMNETTPRPRFSGMSIDKAR
;
A
#
# COMPACT_ATOMS: atom_id res chain seq x y z
N SER A 1 24.49 14.93 -1.43
CA SER A 1 23.65 13.84 -1.96
C SER A 1 22.31 13.83 -1.24
N ARG A 2 21.23 13.47 -1.94
CA ARG A 2 19.86 13.36 -1.42
C ARG A 2 19.55 11.90 -1.08
N PHE A 3 18.93 11.66 0.06
CA PHE A 3 18.48 10.34 0.48
C PHE A 3 16.98 10.18 0.23
N ILE A 4 16.57 9.12 -0.49
CA ILE A 4 15.16 8.77 -0.67
C ILE A 4 14.89 7.47 0.10
N HIS A 5 13.99 7.53 1.08
CA HIS A 5 13.59 6.40 1.90
C HIS A 5 12.19 5.91 1.50
N LEU A 6 12.10 4.68 0.99
CA LEU A 6 10.79 4.07 0.75
C LEU A 6 10.23 3.50 2.04
N SER A 7 9.07 4.01 2.44
CA SER A 7 8.29 3.58 3.60
C SER A 7 6.95 2.97 3.17
N THR A 8 6.00 2.85 4.08
CA THR A 8 4.79 2.07 3.90
C THR A 8 3.60 2.70 4.61
N ASP A 9 2.39 2.40 4.13
CA ASP A 9 1.12 2.66 4.81
C ASP A 9 0.98 1.94 6.16
N PHE A 10 1.76 0.85 6.40
CA PHE A 10 1.75 0.11 7.66
C PHE A 10 2.34 0.88 8.86
N VAL A 11 2.80 2.10 8.66
CA VAL A 11 3.14 3.02 9.76
C VAL A 11 1.89 3.52 10.50
N PHE A 12 0.71 3.40 9.91
CA PHE A 12 -0.56 3.82 10.48
C PHE A 12 -1.29 2.69 11.22
N ASP A 13 -2.12 3.10 12.16
CA ASP A 13 -3.13 2.26 12.79
C ASP A 13 -4.47 2.39 12.03
N GLU A 14 -5.51 1.73 12.54
CA GLU A 14 -6.86 1.78 11.97
C GLU A 14 -7.77 2.87 12.58
N LYS A 15 -7.23 3.82 13.38
CA LYS A 15 -8.03 4.77 14.17
C LYS A 15 -8.70 5.86 13.37
N ILE A 16 -8.19 6.17 12.20
CA ILE A 16 -8.70 7.30 11.44
C ILE A 16 -9.85 6.89 10.56
N ASN A 17 -10.61 5.92 10.62
CA ASN A 17 -11.75 5.99 9.72
C ASN A 17 -12.47 4.78 9.19
N GLU A 18 -12.94 4.01 10.06
CA GLU A 18 -14.09 3.20 9.66
C GLU A 18 -15.34 4.07 9.35
N ASP A 19 -15.48 5.23 10.02
CA ASP A 19 -16.75 5.98 10.00
C ASP A 19 -16.82 7.21 9.08
N ALA A 20 -15.70 7.72 8.54
CA ALA A 20 -15.71 9.01 7.86
C ALA A 20 -15.11 9.02 6.43
N GLY A 21 -14.58 7.92 5.92
CA GLY A 21 -13.96 7.87 4.59
C GLY A 21 -12.75 8.81 4.43
N LEU A 22 -12.14 9.22 5.54
CA LEU A 22 -10.97 10.09 5.51
C LEU A 22 -9.71 9.24 5.25
N LEU A 23 -8.77 9.78 4.48
CA LEU A 23 -7.48 9.18 4.18
C LEU A 23 -6.42 9.77 5.10
N TYR A 24 -5.42 8.96 5.46
CA TYR A 24 -4.25 9.44 6.18
C TYR A 24 -3.48 10.47 5.36
N THR A 25 -3.07 11.54 6.00
CA THR A 25 -2.20 12.58 5.46
C THR A 25 -0.77 12.41 5.98
N GLU A 26 0.17 13.15 5.44
CA GLU A 26 1.56 13.13 5.92
C GLU A 26 1.74 13.75 7.30
N GLU A 27 0.74 14.50 7.78
CA GLU A 27 0.74 15.13 9.11
C GLU A 27 0.20 14.20 10.23
N ASP A 28 -0.42 13.07 9.83
CA ASP A 28 -0.96 12.12 10.81
C ASP A 28 0.16 11.35 11.51
N ILE A 29 -0.01 11.19 12.82
CA ILE A 29 0.98 10.56 13.70
C ILE A 29 1.00 9.04 13.44
N PRO A 30 2.17 8.46 13.11
CA PRO A 30 2.29 7.02 12.98
C PRO A 30 1.97 6.27 14.27
N ALA A 31 1.23 5.16 14.15
CA ALA A 31 0.90 4.26 15.25
C ALA A 31 0.82 2.79 14.75
N PRO A 32 1.92 2.20 14.32
CA PRO A 32 1.94 0.91 13.65
C PRO A 32 1.43 -0.23 14.53
N VAL A 33 0.58 -1.10 13.96
CA VAL A 33 -0.01 -2.25 14.67
C VAL A 33 0.87 -3.51 14.62
N ASN A 34 1.98 -3.48 13.85
CA ASN A 34 2.88 -4.62 13.73
C ASN A 34 4.36 -4.19 13.72
N TYR A 35 5.24 -5.17 13.90
CA TYR A 35 6.69 -4.92 13.98
C TYR A 35 7.27 -4.37 12.66
N TYR A 36 6.77 -4.81 11.50
CA TYR A 36 7.20 -4.27 10.21
C TYR A 36 6.93 -2.77 10.11
N GLY A 37 5.70 -2.34 10.38
CA GLY A 37 5.34 -0.91 10.40
C GLY A 37 6.17 -0.12 11.39
N TYR A 38 6.40 -0.67 12.60
CA TYR A 38 7.25 -0.06 13.62
C TYR A 38 8.68 0.16 13.11
N THR A 39 9.31 -0.84 12.51
CA THR A 39 10.67 -0.70 11.99
C THR A 39 10.78 0.30 10.85
N LYS A 40 9.76 0.38 9.99
CA LYS A 40 9.68 1.37 8.92
C LYS A 40 9.54 2.77 9.47
N TRP A 41 8.65 2.98 10.45
CA TRP A 41 8.50 4.27 11.13
C TRP A 41 9.80 4.71 11.82
N LYS A 42 10.47 3.81 12.55
CA LYS A 42 11.79 4.13 13.17
C LYS A 42 12.86 4.46 12.13
N GLY A 43 12.79 3.86 10.95
CA GLY A 43 13.62 4.23 9.80
C GLY A 43 13.33 5.66 9.31
N GLU A 44 12.05 6.06 9.24
CA GLU A 44 11.65 7.43 8.89
C GLU A 44 12.23 8.46 9.87
N GLU A 45 12.05 8.23 11.18
CA GLU A 45 12.62 9.09 12.23
C GLU A 45 14.14 9.23 12.07
N LYS A 46 14.83 8.09 11.86
CA LYS A 46 16.29 8.09 11.73
C LYS A 46 16.77 8.86 10.50
N VAL A 47 16.08 8.75 9.40
CA VAL A 47 16.37 9.51 8.17
C VAL A 47 16.18 11.02 8.41
N ALA A 48 15.06 11.41 9.04
CA ALA A 48 14.77 12.80 9.34
C ALA A 48 15.79 13.44 10.30
N GLU A 49 16.29 12.65 11.28
CA GLU A 49 17.30 13.11 12.25
C GLU A 49 18.70 13.25 11.64
N THR A 50 19.09 12.38 10.71
CA THR A 50 20.49 12.24 10.29
C THR A 50 20.78 12.80 8.91
N CYS A 51 19.78 12.93 8.05
CA CYS A 51 19.96 13.38 6.66
C CYS A 51 19.57 14.85 6.51
N SER A 52 20.50 15.67 6.04
CA SER A 52 20.23 17.10 5.75
C SER A 52 19.36 17.30 4.49
N SER A 53 19.37 16.33 3.56
CA SER A 53 18.56 16.36 2.34
C SER A 53 17.93 14.99 2.13
N TYR A 54 16.60 14.89 2.30
CA TYR A 54 15.90 13.63 2.22
C TYR A 54 14.46 13.77 1.70
N ALA A 55 13.89 12.66 1.26
CA ALA A 55 12.45 12.47 1.15
C ALA A 55 12.08 11.07 1.66
N ILE A 56 11.00 10.99 2.41
CA ILE A 56 10.39 9.75 2.87
C ILE A 56 9.15 9.54 2.01
N VAL A 57 9.10 8.41 1.30
CA VAL A 57 8.01 8.08 0.38
C VAL A 57 7.23 6.92 0.97
N ARG A 58 6.01 7.18 1.44
CA ARG A 58 5.08 6.13 1.88
C ARG A 58 4.27 5.65 0.69
N VAL A 59 4.23 4.35 0.51
CA VAL A 59 3.49 3.65 -0.55
C VAL A 59 2.58 2.58 0.05
N ALA A 60 1.52 2.19 -0.66
CA ALA A 60 0.61 1.11 -0.26
C ALA A 60 0.42 0.12 -1.39
N ILE A 61 0.46 -1.18 -1.08
CA ILE A 61 0.18 -2.27 -2.05
C ILE A 61 0.75 -1.97 -3.44
N VAL A 62 2.07 -1.88 -3.53
CA VAL A 62 2.72 -1.61 -4.83
C VAL A 62 2.51 -2.81 -5.76
N TYR A 63 1.94 -2.55 -6.94
CA TYR A 63 1.72 -3.56 -7.96
C TYR A 63 2.36 -3.17 -9.29
N GLY A 64 2.60 -4.17 -10.11
CA GLY A 64 3.21 -4.04 -11.43
C GLY A 64 3.75 -5.39 -11.89
N ARG A 65 4.45 -5.39 -13.00
CA ARG A 65 5.07 -6.61 -13.52
C ARG A 65 6.26 -7.00 -12.65
N ALA A 66 6.18 -8.14 -11.94
CA ALA A 66 7.34 -8.67 -11.24
C ALA A 66 8.36 -9.26 -12.22
N LEU A 67 9.63 -9.13 -11.88
CA LEU A 67 10.71 -9.77 -12.61
C LEU A 67 10.75 -11.28 -12.29
N PRO A 68 11.32 -12.11 -13.21
CA PRO A 68 11.49 -13.54 -12.93
C PRO A 68 12.22 -13.79 -11.60
N GLY A 69 11.67 -14.68 -10.77
CA GLY A 69 12.24 -15.03 -9.46
C GLY A 69 11.88 -14.08 -8.31
N GLN A 70 11.13 -13.01 -8.54
CA GLN A 70 10.60 -12.15 -7.48
C GLN A 70 9.22 -12.65 -6.98
N HIS A 71 8.93 -12.33 -5.72
CA HIS A 71 7.57 -12.55 -5.18
C HIS A 71 6.56 -11.70 -5.95
N GLY A 72 5.45 -12.32 -6.36
CA GLY A 72 4.35 -11.60 -7.00
C GLY A 72 3.63 -10.69 -6.02
N ASN A 73 2.96 -9.68 -6.57
CA ASN A 73 2.04 -8.81 -5.83
C ASN A 73 0.60 -9.37 -5.89
N ILE A 74 -0.32 -8.73 -5.16
CA ILE A 74 -1.72 -9.18 -5.07
C ILE A 74 -2.39 -9.27 -6.45
N VAL A 75 -2.15 -8.31 -7.34
CA VAL A 75 -2.72 -8.30 -8.70
C VAL A 75 -2.27 -9.54 -9.49
N GLN A 76 -0.97 -9.86 -9.44
CA GLN A 76 -0.44 -11.05 -10.11
C GLN A 76 -0.94 -12.35 -9.46
N LEU A 77 -1.04 -12.38 -8.12
CA LEU A 77 -1.55 -13.54 -7.40
C LEU A 77 -2.98 -13.86 -7.84
N VAL A 78 -3.87 -12.86 -7.82
CA VAL A 78 -5.26 -13.01 -8.26
C VAL A 78 -5.33 -13.44 -9.73
N MET A 79 -4.65 -12.72 -10.62
CA MET A 79 -4.63 -13.04 -12.04
C MET A 79 -4.18 -14.49 -12.31
N ASN A 80 -3.11 -14.93 -11.66
CA ASN A 80 -2.56 -16.26 -11.88
C ASN A 80 -3.50 -17.37 -11.35
N ARG A 81 -4.10 -17.17 -10.18
CA ARG A 81 -5.07 -18.12 -9.59
C ARG A 81 -6.30 -18.26 -10.47
N LEU A 82 -6.92 -17.14 -10.85
CA LEU A 82 -8.14 -17.15 -11.65
C LEU A 82 -7.89 -17.70 -13.06
N LYS A 83 -6.78 -17.38 -13.70
CA LYS A 83 -6.40 -17.98 -15.01
C LYS A 83 -6.19 -19.49 -14.94
N ALA A 84 -5.76 -19.99 -13.79
CA ALA A 84 -5.61 -21.43 -13.56
C ALA A 84 -6.91 -22.11 -13.13
N GLY A 85 -8.05 -21.40 -13.08
CA GLY A 85 -9.33 -21.94 -12.57
C GLY A 85 -9.31 -22.27 -11.08
N GLN A 86 -8.43 -21.61 -10.31
CA GLN A 86 -8.25 -21.87 -8.89
C GLN A 86 -8.95 -20.78 -8.06
N GLU A 87 -9.63 -21.23 -7.01
CA GLU A 87 -10.24 -20.37 -6.03
C GLU A 87 -9.19 -19.55 -5.27
N ILE A 88 -9.57 -18.35 -4.85
CA ILE A 88 -8.76 -17.48 -4.00
C ILE A 88 -9.60 -16.86 -2.89
N ARG A 89 -9.12 -16.97 -1.64
CA ARG A 89 -9.67 -16.23 -0.51
C ARG A 89 -8.97 -14.88 -0.40
N VAL A 90 -9.74 -13.81 -0.25
CA VAL A 90 -9.23 -12.43 -0.15
C VAL A 90 -9.95 -11.69 0.97
N VAL A 91 -9.22 -10.88 1.74
CA VAL A 91 -9.82 -10.12 2.83
C VAL A 91 -10.70 -8.98 2.30
N SER A 92 -11.88 -8.81 2.87
CA SER A 92 -12.85 -7.79 2.48
C SER A 92 -12.91 -6.60 3.43
N ASP A 93 -12.30 -6.71 4.60
CA ASP A 93 -12.30 -5.72 5.68
C ASP A 93 -10.92 -5.06 5.90
N GLN A 94 -10.07 -5.03 4.86
CA GLN A 94 -8.82 -4.29 4.85
C GLN A 94 -8.78 -3.35 3.64
N TRP A 95 -8.74 -2.02 3.87
CA TRP A 95 -8.76 -0.98 2.85
C TRP A 95 -7.40 -0.31 2.67
N ARG A 96 -7.02 -0.09 1.41
CA ARG A 96 -5.72 0.47 0.99
C ARG A 96 -5.91 1.36 -0.24
N THR A 97 -4.87 2.11 -0.55
CA THR A 97 -4.72 2.87 -1.79
C THR A 97 -3.68 2.19 -2.70
N PRO A 98 -4.07 1.18 -3.52
CA PRO A 98 -3.12 0.41 -4.34
C PRO A 98 -2.32 1.32 -5.25
N THR A 99 -1.02 1.04 -5.40
CA THR A 99 -0.07 1.91 -6.09
C THR A 99 0.57 1.21 -7.28
N TYR A 100 0.45 1.78 -8.48
CA TYR A 100 1.21 1.27 -9.62
C TYR A 100 2.70 1.63 -9.47
N VAL A 101 3.58 0.67 -9.72
CA VAL A 101 5.03 0.86 -9.54
C VAL A 101 5.62 1.95 -10.44
N GLY A 102 5.01 2.19 -11.61
CA GLY A 102 5.38 3.30 -12.49
C GLY A 102 5.17 4.65 -11.83
N ASP A 103 4.04 4.85 -11.15
CA ASP A 103 3.72 6.10 -10.44
C ASP A 103 4.69 6.34 -9.28
N VAL A 104 5.12 5.27 -8.58
CA VAL A 104 6.18 5.36 -7.56
C VAL A 104 7.48 5.83 -8.17
N SER A 105 7.86 5.27 -9.33
CA SER A 105 9.08 5.65 -10.04
C SER A 105 9.05 7.11 -10.47
N ASP A 106 7.95 7.56 -11.05
CA ASP A 106 7.78 8.94 -11.51
C ASP A 106 7.79 9.93 -10.33
N GLY A 107 7.10 9.59 -9.24
CA GLY A 107 7.10 10.38 -8.02
C GLY A 107 8.50 10.52 -7.41
N VAL A 108 9.26 9.42 -7.35
CA VAL A 108 10.65 9.44 -6.87
C VAL A 108 11.54 10.31 -7.77
N GLN A 109 11.40 10.21 -9.10
CA GLN A 109 12.14 11.06 -10.05
C GLN A 109 11.84 12.54 -9.84
N ARG A 110 10.57 12.90 -9.63
CA ARG A 110 10.17 14.30 -9.32
C ARG A 110 10.78 14.77 -8.00
N LEU A 111 10.81 13.96 -6.95
CA LEU A 111 11.44 14.29 -5.67
C LEU A 111 12.96 14.43 -5.75
N ILE A 112 13.61 13.78 -6.71
CA ILE A 112 15.04 13.98 -7.01
C ILE A 112 15.25 15.31 -7.74
N ALA A 113 14.41 15.62 -8.73
CA ALA A 113 14.51 16.84 -9.53
C ALA A 113 14.14 18.11 -8.73
N HIS A 114 13.19 17.99 -7.81
CA HIS A 114 12.70 19.08 -6.97
C HIS A 114 12.91 18.76 -5.48
N PRO A 115 14.12 19.01 -4.94
CA PRO A 115 14.53 18.55 -3.62
C PRO A 115 13.84 19.31 -2.47
N THR A 116 12.68 18.87 -2.07
CA THR A 116 11.97 19.32 -0.87
C THR A 116 12.05 18.24 0.20
N ASN A 117 12.52 18.58 1.41
CA ASN A 117 12.56 17.64 2.53
C ASN A 117 11.15 17.35 3.06
N GLY A 118 10.96 16.14 3.54
CA GLY A 118 9.71 15.74 4.22
C GLY A 118 9.21 14.36 3.85
N ILE A 119 7.98 14.11 4.30
CA ILE A 119 7.24 12.89 4.00
C ILE A 119 6.28 13.17 2.84
N PHE A 120 6.13 12.20 1.96
CA PHE A 120 5.24 12.25 0.80
C PHE A 120 4.51 10.92 0.65
N HIS A 121 3.20 10.98 0.47
CA HIS A 121 2.41 9.82 0.08
C HIS A 121 2.38 9.71 -1.44
N ILE A 122 2.85 8.58 -1.98
CA ILE A 122 2.76 8.27 -3.41
C ILE A 122 1.98 6.96 -3.53
N CYS A 123 0.69 7.09 -3.84
CA CYS A 123 -0.21 5.96 -3.94
C CYS A 123 -1.35 6.25 -4.93
N GLY A 124 -2.19 5.25 -5.18
CA GLY A 124 -3.40 5.44 -5.98
C GLY A 124 -4.40 6.38 -5.31
N VAL A 125 -5.27 6.96 -6.09
CA VAL A 125 -6.32 7.90 -5.60
C VAL A 125 -7.51 7.19 -4.98
N GLU A 126 -7.75 5.94 -5.35
CA GLU A 126 -8.90 5.17 -4.90
C GLU A 126 -8.50 4.30 -3.70
N CYS A 127 -9.28 4.43 -2.63
CA CYS A 127 -9.17 3.54 -1.48
C CYS A 127 -10.16 2.39 -1.66
N MET A 128 -9.66 1.16 -1.62
CA MET A 128 -10.46 -0.04 -1.85
C MET A 128 -10.00 -1.19 -0.97
N SER A 129 -10.91 -2.13 -0.71
CA SER A 129 -10.59 -3.37 -0.02
C SER A 129 -9.75 -4.31 -0.90
N ILE A 130 -9.06 -5.27 -0.26
CA ILE A 130 -8.30 -6.29 -1.01
C ILE A 130 -9.24 -7.13 -1.88
N ALA A 131 -10.48 -7.38 -1.44
CA ALA A 131 -11.48 -8.06 -2.24
C ALA A 131 -11.89 -7.24 -3.47
N GLU A 132 -12.10 -5.92 -3.34
CA GLU A 132 -12.39 -5.06 -4.47
C GLU A 132 -11.25 -5.03 -5.48
N ILE A 133 -9.98 -5.02 -5.02
CA ILE A 133 -8.82 -5.16 -5.92
C ILE A 133 -8.91 -6.48 -6.72
N ALA A 134 -9.27 -7.58 -6.07
CA ALA A 134 -9.40 -8.87 -6.74
C ALA A 134 -10.52 -8.87 -7.79
N TYR A 135 -11.66 -8.28 -7.47
CA TYR A 135 -12.77 -8.14 -8.43
C TYR A 135 -12.40 -7.24 -9.61
N GLN A 136 -11.74 -6.11 -9.39
CA GLN A 136 -11.27 -5.25 -10.49
C GLN A 136 -10.27 -5.97 -11.41
N VAL A 137 -9.38 -6.81 -10.85
CA VAL A 137 -8.48 -7.63 -11.67
C VAL A 137 -9.26 -8.63 -12.52
N ALA A 138 -10.29 -9.27 -11.95
CA ALA A 138 -11.14 -10.22 -12.66
C ALA A 138 -11.93 -9.52 -13.78
N ASP A 139 -12.53 -8.36 -13.51
CA ASP A 139 -13.25 -7.54 -14.49
C ASP A 139 -12.37 -7.16 -15.67
N TYR A 140 -11.20 -6.57 -15.37
CA TYR A 140 -10.27 -6.10 -16.40
C TYR A 140 -9.75 -7.24 -17.30
N MET A 141 -9.59 -8.43 -16.72
CA MET A 141 -9.05 -9.61 -17.42
C MET A 141 -10.12 -10.53 -18.00
N GLY A 142 -11.41 -10.26 -17.77
CA GLY A 142 -12.52 -11.13 -18.16
C GLY A 142 -12.48 -12.50 -17.51
N LEU A 143 -12.13 -12.58 -16.21
CA LEU A 143 -11.98 -13.82 -15.45
C LEU A 143 -13.20 -14.09 -14.57
N ASP A 144 -13.35 -15.34 -14.14
CA ASP A 144 -14.50 -15.82 -13.38
C ASP A 144 -14.51 -15.31 -11.92
N HIS A 145 -15.48 -14.47 -11.58
CA HIS A 145 -15.70 -13.92 -10.25
C HIS A 145 -16.11 -14.97 -9.21
N SER A 146 -16.73 -16.07 -9.64
CA SER A 146 -17.18 -17.12 -8.71
C SER A 146 -16.03 -17.81 -7.97
N LEU A 147 -14.81 -17.66 -8.47
CA LEU A 147 -13.59 -18.19 -7.85
C LEU A 147 -13.02 -17.25 -6.74
N ILE A 148 -13.58 -16.04 -6.57
CA ILE A 148 -13.15 -15.09 -5.55
C ILE A 148 -14.04 -15.25 -4.31
N HIS A 149 -13.44 -15.60 -3.19
CA HIS A 149 -14.13 -15.79 -1.91
C HIS A 149 -13.71 -14.71 -0.91
N PRO A 150 -14.51 -13.62 -0.77
CA PRO A 150 -14.27 -12.62 0.27
C PRO A 150 -14.40 -13.23 1.66
N VAL A 151 -13.46 -12.88 2.54
CA VAL A 151 -13.43 -13.32 3.93
C VAL A 151 -13.04 -12.15 4.82
N THR A 152 -13.34 -12.23 6.12
CA THR A 152 -12.85 -11.25 7.08
C THR A 152 -11.39 -11.52 7.45
N THR A 153 -10.72 -10.51 8.05
CA THR A 153 -9.38 -10.67 8.63
C THR A 153 -9.34 -11.81 9.65
N GLU A 154 -10.40 -11.95 10.45
CA GLU A 154 -10.52 -13.01 11.45
C GLU A 154 -10.62 -14.39 10.80
N GLU A 155 -11.46 -14.54 9.77
CA GLU A 155 -11.61 -15.79 9.02
C GLU A 155 -10.34 -16.16 8.23
N MET A 156 -9.54 -15.17 7.80
CA MET A 156 -8.25 -15.41 7.17
C MET A 156 -7.23 -15.97 8.15
N ASN A 157 -7.40 -15.72 9.46
CA ASN A 157 -6.53 -16.19 10.53
C ASN A 157 -5.05 -15.82 10.32
N GLU A 158 -4.81 -14.58 9.93
CA GLU A 158 -3.44 -14.07 9.73
C GLU A 158 -2.67 -14.03 11.05
N THR A 159 -1.46 -14.52 11.07
CA THR A 159 -0.60 -14.57 12.27
C THR A 159 -0.04 -13.20 12.66
N THR A 160 0.04 -12.27 11.72
CA THR A 160 0.55 -10.91 11.93
C THR A 160 -0.58 -9.91 11.77
N PRO A 161 -0.86 -9.08 12.79
CA PRO A 161 -1.85 -8.04 12.68
C PRO A 161 -1.57 -7.10 11.50
N ARG A 162 -2.61 -6.73 10.77
CA ARG A 162 -2.56 -5.72 9.70
C ARG A 162 -3.60 -4.65 9.99
N PRO A 163 -3.30 -3.37 9.72
CA PRO A 163 -4.31 -2.33 9.89
C PRO A 163 -5.51 -2.63 8.98
N ARG A 164 -6.73 -2.48 9.48
CA ARG A 164 -7.94 -2.64 8.65
C ARG A 164 -8.08 -1.49 7.66
N PHE A 165 -7.67 -0.30 8.06
CA PHE A 165 -7.69 0.88 7.21
C PHE A 165 -6.33 1.58 7.24
N SER A 166 -5.68 1.73 6.09
CA SER A 166 -4.47 2.55 5.93
C SER A 166 -4.43 3.27 4.58
N GLY A 167 -5.61 3.62 4.05
CA GLY A 167 -5.71 4.47 2.86
C GLY A 167 -5.06 5.83 3.08
N MET A 168 -4.29 6.32 2.10
CA MET A 168 -3.51 7.56 2.20
C MET A 168 -3.97 8.59 1.18
N SER A 169 -4.03 9.88 1.58
CA SER A 169 -4.20 11.02 0.66
C SER A 169 -2.90 11.33 -0.07
N ILE A 170 -3.03 11.78 -1.33
CA ILE A 170 -1.91 12.25 -2.16
C ILE A 170 -1.98 13.77 -2.42
N ASP A 171 -2.79 14.50 -1.67
CA ASP A 171 -3.01 15.93 -1.94
C ASP A 171 -1.74 16.76 -1.88
N LYS A 172 -0.78 16.39 -1.04
CA LYS A 172 0.54 17.02 -0.96
C LYS A 172 1.45 16.70 -2.16
N ALA A 173 1.26 15.56 -2.81
CA ALA A 173 2.11 15.10 -3.91
C ALA A 173 1.61 15.56 -5.30
N ARG A 174 0.41 16.11 -5.39
CA ARG A 174 -0.19 16.69 -6.60
C ARG A 174 0.36 18.06 -6.89
#